data_b4a2a957883166042b578c16c65058f9
#
_entry.id   b4a2a957883166042b578c16c65058f9
#
_cell.length_a   1.000
_cell.length_b   1.000
_cell.length_c   1.000
_cell.angle_alpha   90.00
_cell.angle_beta   90.00
_cell.angle_gamma   90.00
#
_symmetry.space_group_name_H-M   'P 1'
#
loop_
_entity.id
_entity.type
_entity.pdbx_description
1 polymer ?
#
loop_
_entity_poly.entity_id
_entity_poly.type
_entity_poly.pdbx_seq_one_letter_code
_entity_poly.pdbx_strand_id
1 'polypeptide(L)'
;MLDTLYIDAVEQADALLKPKRVEVLRQLAEPRTCTQVGQVLGDTPQAVYYHVKRLQGAGLVSLVEEHRVRGIIEGVYQSVARSFWVAPAIVGRLGEPRTRESLLGLGFLLDLTEQIQRDLAGLASGPVTLPSFGIAGDIKLAPEDGAAFVADLQRAFGEVLSRYGGGDGAGFRLALACYPKTS
;
A
#
# COMPACT_ATOMS: atom_id res chain seq x y z
N MET A 1 14.54 0.99 -7.57
CA MET A 1 13.74 1.10 -6.34
C MET A 1 12.31 1.45 -6.73
N LEU A 2 11.31 0.71 -6.25
CA LEU A 2 9.88 0.98 -6.49
C LEU A 2 9.42 2.18 -5.65
N ASP A 3 8.38 2.88 -6.08
CA ASP A 3 7.77 3.91 -5.23
C ASP A 3 7.00 3.27 -4.07
N THR A 4 6.22 2.24 -4.36
CA THR A 4 5.46 1.51 -3.35
C THR A 4 5.51 0.01 -3.62
N LEU A 5 5.72 -0.80 -2.58
CA LEU A 5 5.54 -2.25 -2.60
C LEU A 5 4.29 -2.62 -1.79
N TYR A 6 3.35 -3.30 -2.44
CA TYR A 6 2.18 -3.85 -1.78
C TYR A 6 2.49 -5.26 -1.25
N ILE A 7 2.32 -5.46 0.06
CA ILE A 7 2.61 -6.70 0.77
C ILE A 7 1.30 -7.43 1.02
N ASP A 8 1.08 -8.53 0.32
CA ASP A 8 -0.06 -9.43 0.46
C ASP A 8 0.33 -10.84 0.96
N ALA A 9 1.63 -11.11 1.08
CA ALA A 9 2.15 -12.36 1.64
C ALA A 9 2.42 -12.23 3.14
N VAL A 10 1.92 -13.19 3.92
CA VAL A 10 2.05 -13.23 5.39
C VAL A 10 3.52 -13.25 5.81
N GLU A 11 4.38 -13.97 5.09
CA GLU A 11 5.82 -14.10 5.37
C GLU A 11 6.54 -12.76 5.23
N GLN A 12 6.17 -11.96 4.21
CA GLN A 12 6.70 -10.61 4.02
C GLN A 12 6.24 -9.66 5.12
N ALA A 13 4.96 -9.75 5.49
CA ALA A 13 4.40 -8.95 6.58
C ALA A 13 5.05 -9.29 7.92
N ASP A 14 5.24 -10.57 8.25
CA ASP A 14 5.98 -10.97 9.46
C ASP A 14 7.42 -10.47 9.44
N ALA A 15 8.07 -10.52 8.28
CA ALA A 15 9.40 -9.96 8.13
C ALA A 15 9.42 -8.44 8.37
N LEU A 16 8.43 -7.70 7.87
CA LEU A 16 8.34 -6.25 8.00
C LEU A 16 7.96 -5.80 9.42
N LEU A 17 6.91 -6.38 10.01
CA LEU A 17 6.21 -5.83 11.18
C LEU A 17 6.94 -6.01 12.53
N LYS A 18 8.20 -6.39 12.54
CA LYS A 18 9.04 -6.36 13.76
C LYS A 18 9.65 -4.98 13.94
N PRO A 19 9.47 -4.31 15.10
CA PRO A 19 9.88 -2.91 15.29
C PRO A 19 11.32 -2.62 14.85
N LYS A 20 12.26 -3.46 15.26
CA LYS A 20 13.68 -3.28 14.91
C LYS A 20 13.94 -3.41 13.39
N ARG A 21 13.22 -4.28 12.69
CA ARG A 21 13.34 -4.42 11.23
C ARG A 21 12.77 -3.21 10.49
N VAL A 22 11.69 -2.60 11.01
CA VAL A 22 11.15 -1.34 10.47
C VAL A 22 12.17 -0.22 10.60
N GLU A 23 12.88 -0.12 11.74
CA GLU A 23 13.94 0.88 11.94
C GLU A 23 15.10 0.67 10.94
N VAL A 24 15.58 -0.57 10.81
CA VAL A 24 16.63 -0.93 9.84
C VAL A 24 16.19 -0.60 8.43
N LEU A 25 14.96 -0.96 8.03
CA LEU A 25 14.43 -0.72 6.69
C LEU A 25 14.36 0.79 6.37
N ARG A 26 13.97 1.63 7.34
CA ARG A 26 13.97 3.09 7.19
C ARG A 26 15.37 3.64 6.91
N GLN A 27 16.40 3.07 7.56
CA GLN A 27 17.78 3.50 7.30
C GLN A 27 18.29 3.06 5.92
N LEU A 28 17.70 2.00 5.35
CA LEU A 28 18.03 1.48 4.02
C LEU A 28 17.23 2.13 2.89
N ALA A 29 16.49 3.20 3.14
CA ALA A 29 15.92 4.04 2.08
C ALA A 29 17.01 4.54 1.12
N GLU A 30 18.21 4.84 1.68
CA GLU A 30 19.44 5.10 0.93
C GLU A 30 20.38 3.89 1.04
N PRO A 31 21.25 3.65 0.03
CA PRO A 31 22.24 2.58 0.07
C PRO A 31 23.17 2.73 1.27
N ARG A 32 23.23 1.73 2.15
CA ARG A 32 24.07 1.73 3.35
C ARG A 32 24.62 0.34 3.66
N THR A 33 25.79 0.33 4.34
CA THR A 33 26.33 -0.90 4.93
C THR A 33 25.71 -1.17 6.30
N CYS A 34 25.80 -2.42 6.78
CA CYS A 34 25.34 -2.77 8.12
C CYS A 34 26.09 -1.99 9.22
N THR A 35 27.35 -1.65 8.99
CA THR A 35 28.14 -0.82 9.91
C THR A 35 27.55 0.59 10.01
N GLN A 36 27.21 1.22 8.89
CA GLN A 36 26.60 2.56 8.87
C GLN A 36 25.23 2.58 9.54
N VAL A 37 24.40 1.58 9.26
CA VAL A 37 23.09 1.45 9.90
C VAL A 37 23.24 1.24 11.41
N GLY A 38 24.18 0.38 11.84
CA GLY A 38 24.46 0.13 13.25
C GLY A 38 24.90 1.39 13.99
N GLN A 39 25.73 2.22 13.39
CA GLN A 39 26.15 3.52 13.97
C GLN A 39 24.95 4.44 14.22
N VAL A 40 24.00 4.51 13.28
CA VAL A 40 22.80 5.36 13.42
C VAL A 40 21.85 4.82 14.49
N LEU A 41 21.67 3.50 14.57
CA LEU A 41 20.70 2.86 15.47
C LEU A 41 21.26 2.51 16.85
N GLY A 42 22.57 2.72 17.09
CA GLY A 42 23.25 2.31 18.32
C GLY A 42 23.37 0.78 18.46
N ASP A 43 23.41 0.07 17.34
CA ASP A 43 23.49 -1.39 17.29
C ASP A 43 24.81 -1.90 16.74
N THR A 44 25.12 -3.17 17.02
CA THR A 44 26.29 -3.81 16.41
C THR A 44 26.02 -4.15 14.94
N PRO A 45 27.05 -4.10 14.06
CA PRO A 45 26.89 -4.50 12.65
C PRO A 45 26.35 -5.91 12.47
N GLN A 46 26.67 -6.84 13.36
CA GLN A 46 26.15 -8.22 13.33
C GLN A 46 24.66 -8.29 13.61
N ALA A 47 24.16 -7.50 14.58
CA ALA A 47 22.72 -7.44 14.87
C ALA A 47 21.93 -6.85 13.68
N VAL A 48 22.46 -5.77 13.10
CA VAL A 48 21.88 -5.19 11.88
C VAL A 48 21.90 -6.19 10.73
N TYR A 49 23.02 -6.87 10.49
CA TYR A 49 23.15 -7.88 9.43
C TYR A 49 22.10 -9.00 9.56
N TYR A 50 21.83 -9.47 10.77
CA TYR A 50 20.76 -10.44 11.00
C TYR A 50 19.39 -9.91 10.51
N HIS A 51 19.05 -8.66 10.82
CA HIS A 51 17.80 -8.04 10.37
C HIS A 51 17.77 -7.83 8.86
N VAL A 52 18.87 -7.34 8.29
CA VAL A 52 19.02 -7.16 6.83
C VAL A 52 18.83 -8.48 6.09
N LYS A 53 19.42 -9.58 6.57
CA LYS A 53 19.25 -10.91 5.94
C LYS A 53 17.81 -11.41 6.00
N ARG A 54 17.09 -11.14 7.08
CA ARG A 54 15.66 -11.48 7.17
C ARG A 54 14.81 -10.66 6.19
N LEU A 55 15.08 -9.36 6.09
CA LEU A 55 14.41 -8.47 5.13
C LEU A 55 14.76 -8.83 3.69
N GLN A 56 16.03 -9.19 3.41
CA GLN A 56 16.48 -9.63 2.09
C GLN A 56 15.82 -10.96 1.70
N GLY A 57 15.74 -11.92 2.61
CA GLY A 57 15.06 -13.20 2.37
C GLY A 57 13.56 -13.05 2.08
N ALA A 58 12.93 -11.97 2.59
CA ALA A 58 11.53 -11.61 2.29
C ALA A 58 11.39 -10.70 1.04
N GLY A 59 12.48 -10.38 0.34
CA GLY A 59 12.44 -9.54 -0.84
C GLY A 59 12.20 -8.04 -0.57
N LEU A 60 12.42 -7.57 0.67
CA LEU A 60 12.20 -6.17 1.06
C LEU A 60 13.46 -5.32 0.96
N VAL A 61 14.62 -5.96 0.90
CA VAL A 61 15.95 -5.34 0.80
C VAL A 61 16.75 -6.06 -0.26
N SER A 62 17.51 -5.33 -1.06
CA SER A 62 18.47 -5.85 -2.04
C SER A 62 19.91 -5.50 -1.66
N LEU A 63 20.85 -6.38 -2.02
CA LEU A 63 22.26 -6.06 -2.06
C LEU A 63 22.52 -5.29 -3.35
N VAL A 64 23.02 -4.06 -3.25
CA VAL A 64 23.26 -3.19 -4.40
C VAL A 64 24.72 -3.12 -4.79
N GLU A 65 25.63 -3.30 -3.82
CA GLU A 65 27.07 -3.25 -4.04
C GLU A 65 27.81 -4.03 -2.95
N GLU A 66 29.05 -4.42 -3.23
CA GLU A 66 29.99 -5.00 -2.26
C GLU A 66 31.30 -4.22 -2.28
N HIS A 67 31.77 -3.83 -1.10
CA HIS A 67 33.04 -3.14 -0.93
C HIS A 67 34.04 -4.03 -0.18
N ARG A 68 35.29 -3.98 -0.60
CA ARG A 68 36.38 -4.63 0.13
C ARG A 68 37.03 -3.64 1.07
N VAL A 69 36.82 -3.82 2.37
CA VAL A 69 37.38 -2.96 3.42
C VAL A 69 38.31 -3.79 4.29
N ARG A 70 39.61 -3.46 4.27
CA ARG A 70 40.63 -4.16 5.10
C ARG A 70 40.63 -5.70 4.96
N GLY A 71 40.36 -6.20 3.75
CA GLY A 71 40.31 -7.64 3.48
C GLY A 71 38.95 -8.33 3.74
N ILE A 72 37.99 -7.62 4.29
CA ILE A 72 36.63 -8.11 4.53
C ILE A 72 35.70 -7.53 3.44
N ILE A 73 34.78 -8.38 2.94
CA ILE A 73 33.73 -7.93 2.01
C ILE A 73 32.57 -7.40 2.85
N GLU A 74 32.23 -6.12 2.65
CA GLU A 74 31.10 -5.46 3.27
C GLU A 74 30.04 -5.17 2.20
N GLY A 75 28.80 -5.69 2.41
CA GLY A 75 27.69 -5.46 1.51
C GLY A 75 27.01 -4.12 1.77
N VAL A 76 26.64 -3.42 0.68
CA VAL A 76 25.77 -2.24 0.68
C VAL A 76 24.36 -2.70 0.33
N TYR A 77 23.42 -2.38 1.17
CA TYR A 77 22.03 -2.80 1.05
C TYR A 77 21.13 -1.59 0.85
N GLN A 78 20.03 -1.81 0.13
CA GLN A 78 19.00 -0.79 -0.10
C GLN A 78 17.61 -1.43 -0.03
N SER A 79 16.66 -0.67 0.47
CA SER A 79 15.23 -0.99 0.40
C SER A 79 14.78 -1.13 -1.07
N VAL A 80 13.96 -2.12 -1.36
CA VAL A 80 13.42 -2.32 -2.73
C VAL A 80 12.36 -1.30 -3.10
N ALA A 81 11.72 -0.65 -2.11
CA ALA A 81 10.69 0.37 -2.30
C ALA A 81 10.85 1.52 -1.32
N ARG A 82 10.30 2.70 -1.67
CA ARG A 82 10.24 3.88 -0.80
C ARG A 82 9.18 3.76 0.28
N SER A 83 8.06 3.12 -0.04
CA SER A 83 6.98 2.85 0.89
C SER A 83 6.50 1.41 0.80
N PHE A 84 5.90 0.93 1.89
CA PHE A 84 5.37 -0.42 1.99
C PHE A 84 3.93 -0.34 2.49
N TRP A 85 3.02 -0.97 1.75
CA TRP A 85 1.62 -1.10 2.14
C TRP A 85 1.33 -2.56 2.45
N VAL A 86 0.87 -2.81 3.67
CA VAL A 86 0.47 -4.16 4.09
C VAL A 86 -1.01 -4.32 3.80
N ALA A 87 -1.35 -5.37 3.04
CA ALA A 87 -2.73 -5.67 2.70
C ALA A 87 -3.56 -5.92 3.97
N PRO A 88 -4.72 -5.26 4.13
CA PRO A 88 -5.60 -5.52 5.27
C PRO A 88 -6.00 -7.00 5.41
N ALA A 89 -6.08 -7.73 4.30
CA ALA A 89 -6.38 -9.15 4.26
C ALA A 89 -5.36 -10.03 5.02
N ILE A 90 -4.14 -9.56 5.25
CA ILE A 90 -3.12 -10.31 6.02
C ILE A 90 -3.54 -10.50 7.48
N VAL A 91 -4.21 -9.51 8.06
CA VAL A 91 -4.76 -9.61 9.43
C VAL A 91 -5.98 -10.53 9.48
N GLY A 92 -6.57 -10.79 8.32
CA GLY A 92 -7.80 -11.58 8.19
C GLY A 92 -9.06 -10.78 8.57
N ARG A 93 -10.20 -11.29 8.16
CA ARG A 93 -11.51 -10.76 8.57
C ARG A 93 -11.94 -11.49 9.83
N LEU A 94 -12.06 -10.77 10.91
CA LEU A 94 -12.65 -11.24 12.15
C LEU A 94 -14.16 -10.97 12.08
N GLY A 95 -15.01 -12.03 12.08
CA GLY A 95 -16.47 -11.91 12.08
C GLY A 95 -17.14 -12.67 10.93
N GLU A 96 -18.48 -12.66 10.90
CA GLU A 96 -19.29 -13.34 9.91
C GLU A 96 -19.25 -12.67 8.52
N PRO A 97 -19.46 -13.45 7.43
CA PRO A 97 -19.62 -12.90 6.09
C PRO A 97 -20.80 -11.93 6.06
N ARG A 98 -20.60 -10.76 5.44
CA ARG A 98 -21.64 -9.72 5.37
C ARG A 98 -22.74 -10.09 4.38
N THR A 99 -23.99 -9.88 4.79
CA THR A 99 -25.16 -9.98 3.91
C THR A 99 -25.28 -8.76 3.00
N ARG A 100 -26.04 -8.89 1.90
CA ARG A 100 -26.27 -7.79 0.92
C ARG A 100 -26.79 -6.48 1.53
N GLU A 101 -27.48 -6.53 2.65
CA GLU A 101 -28.00 -5.35 3.37
C GLU A 101 -26.90 -4.44 3.95
N SER A 102 -25.67 -4.94 4.07
CA SER A 102 -24.53 -4.13 4.56
C SER A 102 -23.79 -3.36 3.45
N LEU A 103 -24.28 -3.33 2.22
CA LEU A 103 -23.65 -2.62 1.10
C LEU A 103 -23.59 -1.09 1.28
N LEU A 104 -24.41 -0.54 2.16
CA LEU A 104 -24.42 0.89 2.53
C LEU A 104 -23.65 1.16 3.83
N GLY A 105 -23.08 0.11 4.44
CA GLY A 105 -22.39 0.23 5.73
C GLY A 105 -20.88 0.52 5.60
N LEU A 106 -20.28 0.92 6.72
CA LEU A 106 -18.84 1.16 6.85
C LEU A 106 -18.00 0.01 6.26
N GLY A 107 -18.47 -1.22 6.42
CA GLY A 107 -17.77 -2.36 5.92
C GLY A 107 -17.65 -2.44 4.41
N PHE A 108 -18.69 -2.05 3.68
CA PHE A 108 -18.61 -1.94 2.21
C PHE A 108 -17.59 -0.90 1.78
N LEU A 109 -17.55 0.25 2.47
CA LEU A 109 -16.57 1.31 2.19
C LEU A 109 -15.14 0.83 2.44
N LEU A 110 -14.91 0.06 3.51
CA LEU A 110 -13.60 -0.54 3.80
C LEU A 110 -13.21 -1.57 2.74
N ASP A 111 -14.14 -2.43 2.31
CA ASP A 111 -13.90 -3.41 1.25
C ASP A 111 -13.60 -2.72 -0.10
N LEU A 112 -14.30 -1.62 -0.40
CA LEU A 112 -14.06 -0.81 -1.60
C LEU A 112 -12.66 -0.20 -1.59
N THR A 113 -12.22 0.38 -0.47
CA THR A 113 -10.88 0.93 -0.35
C THR A 113 -9.78 -0.13 -0.47
N GLU A 114 -9.98 -1.31 0.11
CA GLU A 114 -9.06 -2.43 -0.03
C GLU A 114 -8.95 -2.89 -1.49
N GLN A 115 -10.09 -2.96 -2.19
CA GLN A 115 -10.10 -3.33 -3.62
C GLN A 115 -9.35 -2.31 -4.47
N ILE A 116 -9.55 -1.00 -4.23
CA ILE A 116 -8.82 0.07 -4.91
C ILE A 116 -7.30 -0.08 -4.67
N GLN A 117 -6.90 -0.34 -3.43
CA GLN A 117 -5.48 -0.52 -3.09
C GLN A 117 -4.86 -1.70 -3.86
N ARG A 118 -5.55 -2.85 -3.93
CA ARG A 118 -5.08 -4.02 -4.70
C ARG A 118 -4.94 -3.72 -6.18
N ASP A 119 -5.92 -3.03 -6.78
CA ASP A 119 -5.89 -2.68 -8.19
C ASP A 119 -4.72 -1.73 -8.49
N LEU A 120 -4.50 -0.70 -7.65
CA LEU A 120 -3.39 0.24 -7.80
C LEU A 120 -2.02 -0.44 -7.61
N ALA A 121 -1.92 -1.40 -6.69
CA ALA A 121 -0.70 -2.19 -6.50
C ALA A 121 -0.34 -2.98 -7.78
N GLY A 122 -1.35 -3.56 -8.44
CA GLY A 122 -1.17 -4.21 -9.73
C GLY A 122 -0.66 -3.26 -10.82
N LEU A 123 -1.16 -2.02 -10.85
CA LEU A 123 -0.69 -0.99 -11.80
C LEU A 123 0.75 -0.54 -11.52
N ALA A 124 1.17 -0.47 -10.24
CA ALA A 124 2.53 -0.07 -9.87
C ALA A 124 3.60 -1.05 -10.35
N SER A 125 3.23 -2.28 -10.68
CA SER A 125 4.13 -3.34 -11.15
C SER A 125 4.43 -3.29 -12.65
N GLY A 126 3.84 -2.34 -13.41
CA GLY A 126 3.98 -2.22 -14.86
C GLY A 126 3.87 -0.78 -15.37
N PRO A 127 4.15 -0.55 -16.68
CA PRO A 127 3.95 0.77 -17.26
C PRO A 127 2.46 1.12 -17.31
N VAL A 128 2.07 2.20 -16.63
CA VAL A 128 0.71 2.74 -16.71
C VAL A 128 0.58 3.52 -18.02
N THR A 129 -0.06 2.90 -19.01
CA THR A 129 -0.25 3.48 -20.36
C THR A 129 -1.62 4.12 -20.56
N LEU A 130 -2.58 3.87 -19.65
CA LEU A 130 -3.94 4.40 -19.72
C LEU A 130 -4.11 5.59 -18.77
N PRO A 131 -4.95 6.58 -19.11
CA PRO A 131 -5.21 7.72 -18.25
C PRO A 131 -5.85 7.27 -16.93
N SER A 132 -5.27 7.72 -15.82
CA SER A 132 -5.81 7.50 -14.48
C SER A 132 -5.88 8.83 -13.73
N PHE A 133 -6.90 9.04 -12.91
CA PHE A 133 -7.03 10.20 -12.07
C PHE A 133 -7.77 9.88 -10.76
N GLY A 134 -7.56 10.71 -9.74
CA GLY A 134 -8.30 10.66 -8.49
C GLY A 134 -8.80 12.05 -8.11
N ILE A 135 -10.00 12.13 -7.59
CA ILE A 135 -10.58 13.37 -7.05
C ILE A 135 -11.03 13.11 -5.61
N ALA A 136 -10.66 14.00 -4.71
CA ALA A 136 -11.16 14.05 -3.35
C ALA A 136 -11.48 15.49 -2.98
N GLY A 137 -12.53 15.69 -2.18
CA GLY A 137 -12.93 16.99 -1.69
C GLY A 137 -13.91 16.89 -0.53
N ASP A 138 -13.94 17.90 0.30
CA ASP A 138 -14.88 18.03 1.41
C ASP A 138 -15.99 19.02 1.04
N ILE A 139 -17.24 18.66 1.33
CA ILE A 139 -18.38 19.57 1.21
C ILE A 139 -19.10 19.66 2.56
N LYS A 140 -19.76 20.79 2.78
CA LYS A 140 -20.65 20.97 3.92
C LYS A 140 -22.08 20.99 3.39
N LEU A 141 -22.92 20.10 3.91
CA LEU A 141 -24.32 19.98 3.54
C LEU A 141 -25.20 20.33 4.73
N ALA A 142 -26.34 20.93 4.47
CA ALA A 142 -27.39 20.99 5.46
C ALA A 142 -27.94 19.58 5.73
N PRO A 143 -28.35 19.24 6.96
CA PRO A 143 -28.83 17.89 7.28
C PRO A 143 -29.93 17.36 6.34
N GLU A 144 -30.81 18.25 5.88
CA GLU A 144 -31.92 17.97 4.97
C GLU A 144 -31.46 17.64 3.54
N ASP A 145 -30.31 18.14 3.11
CA ASP A 145 -29.81 17.98 1.73
C ASP A 145 -29.04 16.66 1.52
N GLY A 146 -28.65 15.97 2.61
CA GLY A 146 -27.76 14.80 2.52
C GLY A 146 -28.29 13.68 1.64
N ALA A 147 -29.58 13.35 1.77
CA ALA A 147 -30.19 12.30 0.98
C ALA A 147 -30.31 12.66 -0.52
N ALA A 148 -30.69 13.91 -0.82
CA ALA A 148 -30.79 14.41 -2.18
C ALA A 148 -29.40 14.43 -2.87
N PHE A 149 -28.38 14.89 -2.17
CA PHE A 149 -27.01 14.90 -2.64
C PHE A 149 -26.51 13.48 -2.99
N VAL A 150 -26.72 12.48 -2.12
CA VAL A 150 -26.33 11.10 -2.40
C VAL A 150 -27.06 10.55 -3.62
N ALA A 151 -28.36 10.85 -3.78
CA ALA A 151 -29.13 10.44 -4.93
C ALA A 151 -28.63 11.08 -6.24
N ASP A 152 -28.23 12.34 -6.20
CA ASP A 152 -27.66 13.04 -7.35
C ASP A 152 -26.31 12.47 -7.76
N LEU A 153 -25.44 12.14 -6.80
CA LEU A 153 -24.17 11.45 -7.07
C LEU A 153 -24.38 10.07 -7.71
N GLN A 154 -25.32 9.29 -7.18
CA GLN A 154 -25.65 7.97 -7.73
C GLN A 154 -26.17 8.06 -9.16
N ARG A 155 -27.01 9.06 -9.45
CA ARG A 155 -27.53 9.32 -10.79
C ARG A 155 -26.41 9.70 -11.75
N ALA A 156 -25.59 10.69 -11.40
CA ALA A 156 -24.47 11.13 -12.24
C ALA A 156 -23.47 9.97 -12.53
N PHE A 157 -23.18 9.17 -11.51
CA PHE A 157 -22.31 7.99 -11.67
C PHE A 157 -22.95 6.95 -12.59
N GLY A 158 -24.25 6.67 -12.44
CA GLY A 158 -25.01 5.76 -13.28
C GLY A 158 -25.09 6.21 -14.75
N GLU A 159 -25.22 7.51 -15.00
CA GLU A 159 -25.20 8.09 -16.36
C GLU A 159 -23.85 7.88 -17.04
N VAL A 160 -22.75 8.06 -16.32
CA VAL A 160 -21.39 7.79 -16.85
C VAL A 160 -21.23 6.32 -17.19
N LEU A 161 -21.62 5.41 -16.28
CA LEU A 161 -21.55 3.98 -16.51
C LEU A 161 -22.42 3.55 -17.71
N SER A 162 -23.61 4.11 -17.86
CA SER A 162 -24.51 3.80 -18.99
C SER A 162 -23.95 4.30 -20.32
N ARG A 163 -23.25 5.42 -20.32
CA ARG A 163 -22.67 6.01 -21.55
C ARG A 163 -21.45 5.25 -22.06
N TYR A 164 -20.60 4.74 -21.15
CA TYR A 164 -19.32 4.16 -21.51
C TYR A 164 -19.20 2.66 -21.17
N GLY A 165 -20.17 2.11 -20.44
CA GLY A 165 -20.20 0.70 -20.10
C GLY A 165 -20.59 -0.20 -21.29
N GLY A 166 -20.14 -1.46 -21.26
CA GLY A 166 -20.53 -2.49 -22.24
C GLY A 166 -19.77 -2.48 -23.56
N GLY A 167 -18.73 -1.68 -23.72
CA GLY A 167 -17.86 -1.72 -24.90
C GLY A 167 -16.77 -2.79 -24.81
N ASP A 168 -16.28 -3.26 -25.97
CA ASP A 168 -15.09 -4.11 -26.07
C ASP A 168 -13.84 -3.22 -25.98
N GLY A 169 -13.15 -3.20 -24.86
CA GLY A 169 -11.98 -2.35 -24.67
C GLY A 169 -11.25 -2.62 -23.36
N ALA A 170 -10.30 -1.73 -23.02
CA ALA A 170 -9.58 -1.80 -21.76
C ALA A 170 -10.51 -1.58 -20.58
N GLY A 171 -10.44 -2.45 -19.58
CA GLY A 171 -11.25 -2.32 -18.36
C GLY A 171 -10.77 -1.16 -17.48
N PHE A 172 -11.71 -0.30 -17.07
CA PHE A 172 -11.50 0.74 -16.07
C PHE A 172 -12.33 0.45 -14.83
N ARG A 173 -11.74 0.62 -13.65
CA ARG A 173 -12.50 0.62 -12.41
C ARG A 173 -12.89 2.05 -12.05
N LEU A 174 -14.19 2.29 -11.91
CA LEU A 174 -14.74 3.47 -11.28
C LEU A 174 -15.18 3.12 -9.86
N ALA A 175 -14.76 3.92 -8.89
CA ALA A 175 -15.17 3.80 -7.51
C ALA A 175 -15.55 5.16 -6.96
N LEU A 176 -16.70 5.23 -6.30
CA LEU A 176 -17.20 6.44 -5.62
C LEU A 176 -17.52 6.08 -4.18
N ALA A 177 -16.95 6.82 -3.24
CA ALA A 177 -17.26 6.72 -1.82
C ALA A 177 -17.69 8.09 -1.30
N CYS A 178 -18.83 8.14 -0.63
CA CYS A 178 -19.34 9.32 0.05
C CYS A 178 -19.71 8.94 1.48
N TYR A 179 -19.10 9.59 2.47
CA TYR A 179 -19.28 9.25 3.87
C TYR A 179 -19.13 10.48 4.76
N PRO A 180 -19.78 10.52 5.94
CA PRO A 180 -19.62 11.60 6.89
C PRO A 180 -18.16 11.68 7.38
N LYS A 181 -17.60 12.90 7.37
CA LYS A 181 -16.28 13.17 7.96
C LYS A 181 -16.44 13.37 9.46
N THR A 182 -15.75 12.57 10.25
CA THR A 182 -15.61 12.81 11.68
C THR A 182 -14.62 13.96 11.89
N SER A 183 -15.04 14.95 12.67
CA SER A 183 -14.25 16.14 13.05
C SER A 183 -13.09 15.75 13.95
#